data_bd23308adc0813179249073c4f529377
#
_entry.id   bd23308adc0813179249073c4f529377
#
_cell.length_a   1.000
_cell.length_b   1.000
_cell.length_c   1.000
_cell.angle_alpha   90.00
_cell.angle_beta   90.00
_cell.angle_gamma   90.00
#
_symmetry.space_group_name_H-M   'P 1'
#
loop_
_entity.id
_entity.type
_entity.pdbx_description
1 polymer ?
#
loop_
_entity_poly.entity_id
_entity_poly.type
_entity_poly.pdbx_seq_one_letter_code
_entity_poly.pdbx_strand_id
1 'polypeptide(L)'
;MDNRWISGTHNRNQISTFFGVGAEQQHDAIFAIEADHPAVLVGGDAAPTPAEILLAALASCLTSGLGNIAAVRKINLESVESRVEGDIDLRGILGLSDQVRNGFSQIRVSFKVRGDAPPEALRQLVEQAVARSAVSDVLAHGVPVSVDVATS
;
A
#
# COMPACT_ATOMS: atom_id res chain seq x y z
N MET A 1 -6.23 -14.18 2.67
CA MET A 1 -6.19 -13.63 1.30
C MET A 1 -5.64 -14.69 0.39
N ASP A 2 -6.29 -14.91 -0.75
CA ASP A 2 -5.89 -15.90 -1.74
C ASP A 2 -5.56 -15.19 -3.05
N ASN A 3 -4.51 -15.65 -3.74
CA ASN A 3 -4.12 -15.13 -5.04
C ASN A 3 -4.29 -16.25 -6.10
N ARG A 4 -4.75 -15.87 -7.28
CA ARG A 4 -4.87 -16.76 -8.44
C ARG A 4 -4.26 -16.09 -9.67
N TRP A 5 -3.35 -16.79 -10.32
CA TRP A 5 -2.87 -16.45 -11.65
C TRP A 5 -4.01 -16.61 -12.70
N ILE A 6 -4.10 -15.66 -13.62
CA ILE A 6 -5.09 -15.66 -14.70
C ILE A 6 -4.40 -15.94 -16.03
N SER A 7 -3.47 -15.08 -16.42
CA SER A 7 -2.70 -15.25 -17.66
C SER A 7 -1.54 -14.26 -17.69
N GLY A 8 -0.41 -14.60 -18.30
CA GLY A 8 0.74 -13.69 -18.41
C GLY A 8 1.17 -13.15 -17.05
N THR A 9 1.07 -11.83 -16.85
CA THR A 9 1.32 -11.14 -15.58
C THR A 9 0.05 -10.83 -14.80
N HIS A 10 -1.14 -11.10 -15.37
CA HIS A 10 -2.44 -10.83 -14.77
C HIS A 10 -2.77 -11.84 -13.67
N ASN A 11 -3.13 -11.34 -12.51
CA ASN A 11 -3.56 -12.14 -11.36
C ASN A 11 -4.67 -11.41 -10.57
N ARG A 12 -5.38 -12.18 -9.74
CA ARG A 12 -6.47 -11.68 -8.89
C ARG A 12 -6.25 -12.12 -7.46
N ASN A 13 -6.34 -11.17 -6.55
CA ASN A 13 -6.34 -11.37 -5.11
C ASN A 13 -7.77 -11.29 -4.58
N GLN A 14 -8.15 -12.19 -3.66
CA GLN A 14 -9.42 -12.17 -2.95
C GLN A 14 -9.18 -12.06 -1.45
N ILE A 15 -9.85 -11.12 -0.81
CA ILE A 15 -9.78 -10.86 0.62
C ILE A 15 -11.17 -11.05 1.19
N SER A 16 -11.36 -12.07 2.02
CA SER A 16 -12.63 -12.41 2.66
C SER A 16 -12.54 -12.42 4.18
N THR A 17 -11.37 -12.82 4.72
CA THR A 17 -11.15 -12.97 6.16
C THR A 17 -9.86 -12.28 6.60
N PHE A 18 -9.80 -11.95 7.88
CA PHE A 18 -8.58 -11.49 8.55
C PHE A 18 -8.60 -11.93 10.01
N PHE A 19 -7.43 -12.13 10.60
CA PHE A 19 -7.31 -12.34 12.04
C PHE A 19 -7.15 -10.99 12.73
N GLY A 20 -8.06 -10.69 13.65
CA GLY A 20 -8.03 -9.43 14.40
C GLY A 20 -8.81 -9.53 15.70
N VAL A 21 -8.43 -8.74 16.70
CA VAL A 21 -9.08 -8.71 18.03
C VAL A 21 -9.15 -10.11 18.66
N GLY A 22 -8.10 -10.93 18.46
CA GLY A 22 -7.99 -12.26 19.05
C GLY A 22 -8.81 -13.37 18.37
N ALA A 23 -9.47 -13.11 17.25
CA ALA A 23 -10.27 -14.08 16.52
C ALA A 23 -10.18 -13.89 15.00
N GLU A 24 -10.58 -14.91 14.23
CA GLU A 24 -10.79 -14.78 12.81
C GLU A 24 -12.09 -13.99 12.57
N GLN A 25 -11.97 -12.98 11.72
CA GLN A 25 -13.07 -12.10 11.32
C GLN A 25 -13.36 -12.31 9.84
N GLN A 26 -14.61 -12.10 9.46
CA GLN A 26 -15.05 -12.18 8.06
C GLN A 26 -15.58 -10.80 7.62
N HIS A 27 -15.22 -10.39 6.42
CA HIS A 27 -15.84 -9.23 5.77
C HIS A 27 -17.26 -9.56 5.31
N ASP A 28 -18.12 -8.57 5.26
CA ASP A 28 -19.50 -8.71 4.72
C ASP A 28 -19.50 -9.02 3.22
N ALA A 29 -18.40 -8.73 2.53
CA ALA A 29 -18.22 -9.01 1.11
C ALA A 29 -16.79 -9.51 0.82
N ILE A 30 -16.63 -10.22 -0.28
CA ILE A 30 -15.30 -10.58 -0.81
C ILE A 30 -14.79 -9.39 -1.61
N PHE A 31 -13.65 -8.83 -1.19
CA PHE A 31 -12.95 -7.79 -1.95
C PHE A 31 -11.98 -8.42 -2.94
N ALA A 32 -11.97 -7.92 -4.17
CA ALA A 32 -11.05 -8.34 -5.20
C ALA A 32 -10.11 -7.20 -5.58
N ILE A 33 -8.82 -7.52 -5.68
CA ILE A 33 -7.78 -6.62 -6.19
C ILE A 33 -7.07 -7.36 -7.32
N GLU A 34 -7.12 -6.82 -8.52
CA GLU A 34 -6.39 -7.36 -9.65
C GLU A 34 -5.07 -6.63 -9.83
N ALA A 35 -4.07 -7.33 -10.35
CA ALA A 35 -2.78 -6.78 -10.71
C ALA A 35 -2.36 -7.29 -12.09
N ASP A 36 -1.76 -6.41 -12.88
CA ASP A 36 -1.18 -6.74 -14.18
C ASP A 36 0.01 -5.82 -14.45
N HIS A 37 0.76 -6.07 -15.50
CA HIS A 37 1.79 -5.17 -15.98
C HIS A 37 1.32 -4.45 -17.27
N PRO A 38 1.81 -3.21 -17.52
CA PRO A 38 1.57 -2.54 -18.78
C PRO A 38 2.30 -3.23 -19.94
N ALA A 39 1.89 -2.96 -21.16
CA ALA A 39 2.44 -3.57 -22.37
C ALA A 39 3.97 -3.44 -22.49
N VAL A 40 4.54 -2.33 -22.03
CA VAL A 40 6.01 -2.11 -22.00
C VAL A 40 6.74 -3.09 -21.08
N LEU A 41 6.05 -3.73 -20.13
CA LEU A 41 6.54 -4.80 -19.26
C LEU A 41 5.92 -6.17 -19.62
N VAL A 42 5.48 -6.32 -20.87
CA VAL A 42 4.93 -7.57 -21.44
C VAL A 42 3.61 -8.01 -20.77
N GLY A 43 2.88 -7.08 -20.18
CA GLY A 43 1.55 -7.29 -19.61
C GLY A 43 0.42 -6.89 -20.55
N GLY A 44 -0.82 -7.11 -20.10
CA GLY A 44 -2.05 -6.75 -20.81
C GLY A 44 -2.62 -5.39 -20.42
N ASP A 45 -2.05 -4.71 -19.40
CA ASP A 45 -2.54 -3.44 -18.85
C ASP A 45 -4.00 -3.51 -18.35
N ALA A 46 -4.39 -4.66 -17.83
CA ALA A 46 -5.75 -4.92 -17.37
C ALA A 46 -6.02 -4.40 -15.94
N ALA A 47 -4.95 -4.10 -15.19
CA ALA A 47 -5.02 -3.64 -13.80
C ALA A 47 -3.72 -2.90 -13.40
N PRO A 48 -3.72 -2.19 -12.25
CA PRO A 48 -2.50 -1.59 -11.72
C PRO A 48 -1.39 -2.61 -11.49
N THR A 49 -0.14 -2.18 -11.58
CA THR A 49 0.99 -3.02 -11.23
C THR A 49 1.05 -3.32 -9.74
N PRO A 50 1.66 -4.44 -9.31
CA PRO A 50 1.87 -4.71 -7.88
C PRO A 50 2.59 -3.58 -7.14
N ALA A 51 3.52 -2.89 -7.81
CA ALA A 51 4.22 -1.74 -7.25
C ALA A 51 3.28 -0.55 -7.00
N GLU A 52 2.36 -0.25 -7.90
CA GLU A 52 1.33 0.79 -7.72
C GLU A 52 0.34 0.42 -6.61
N ILE A 53 -0.05 -0.84 -6.51
CA ILE A 53 -0.90 -1.34 -5.42
C ILE A 53 -0.21 -1.14 -4.06
N LEU A 54 1.10 -1.34 -3.96
CA LEU A 54 1.88 -1.07 -2.75
C LEU A 54 1.84 0.42 -2.37
N LEU A 55 1.97 1.33 -3.34
CA LEU A 55 1.84 2.77 -3.11
C LEU A 55 0.41 3.15 -2.69
N ALA A 56 -0.61 2.52 -3.29
CA ALA A 56 -2.01 2.71 -2.90
C ALA A 56 -2.28 2.20 -1.47
N ALA A 57 -1.69 1.08 -1.07
CA ALA A 57 -1.78 0.57 0.30
C ALA A 57 -1.15 1.55 1.31
N LEU A 58 0.00 2.15 0.98
CA LEU A 58 0.62 3.18 1.81
C LEU A 58 -0.30 4.40 1.95
N ALA A 59 -0.79 4.95 0.84
CA ALA A 59 -1.71 6.09 0.85
C ALA A 59 -2.95 5.81 1.72
N SER A 60 -3.56 4.64 1.54
CA SER A 60 -4.76 4.22 2.28
C SER A 60 -4.49 4.08 3.78
N CYS A 61 -3.37 3.47 4.17
CA CYS A 61 -3.01 3.31 5.58
C CYS A 61 -2.76 4.65 6.27
N LEU A 62 -2.06 5.56 5.60
CA LEU A 62 -1.80 6.91 6.14
C LEU A 62 -3.08 7.72 6.27
N THR A 63 -3.96 7.69 5.26
CA THR A 63 -5.23 8.44 5.27
C THR A 63 -6.18 7.90 6.34
N SER A 64 -6.30 6.59 6.47
CA SER A 64 -7.13 5.97 7.52
C SER A 64 -6.60 6.30 8.93
N GLY A 65 -5.29 6.22 9.12
CA GLY A 65 -4.64 6.60 10.37
C GLY A 65 -4.88 8.06 10.74
N LEU A 66 -4.78 8.95 9.76
CA LEU A 66 -5.05 10.38 9.93
C LEU A 66 -6.50 10.62 10.35
N GLY A 67 -7.48 9.98 9.71
CA GLY A 67 -8.87 10.06 10.07
C GLY A 67 -9.15 9.58 11.49
N ASN A 68 -8.58 8.45 11.90
CA ASN A 68 -8.69 7.91 13.25
C ASN A 68 -8.13 8.88 14.32
N ILE A 69 -6.93 9.42 14.06
CA ILE A 69 -6.29 10.35 15.01
C ILE A 69 -7.08 11.66 15.11
N ALA A 70 -7.58 12.18 13.99
CA ALA A 70 -8.41 13.38 13.96
C ALA A 70 -9.69 13.19 14.78
N ALA A 71 -10.37 12.05 14.63
CA ALA A 71 -11.56 11.71 15.42
C ALA A 71 -11.26 11.68 16.94
N VAL A 72 -10.15 11.06 17.35
CA VAL A 72 -9.73 11.03 18.77
C VAL A 72 -9.42 12.43 19.29
N ARG A 73 -8.80 13.28 18.47
CA ARG A 73 -8.49 14.68 18.84
C ARG A 73 -9.65 15.63 18.67
N LYS A 74 -10.82 15.16 18.20
CA LYS A 74 -12.03 15.96 17.92
C LYS A 74 -11.78 17.07 16.91
N ILE A 75 -10.94 16.81 15.92
CA ILE A 75 -10.66 17.67 14.77
C ILE A 75 -11.56 17.23 13.63
N ASN A 76 -12.36 18.13 13.10
CA ASN A 76 -13.21 17.86 11.95
C ASN A 76 -12.43 18.11 10.66
N LEU A 77 -12.16 17.03 9.90
CA LEU A 77 -11.47 17.10 8.62
C LEU A 77 -12.47 17.46 7.51
N GLU A 78 -12.13 18.46 6.72
CA GLU A 78 -12.90 18.88 5.55
C GLU A 78 -12.44 18.16 4.28
N SER A 79 -11.12 18.03 4.11
CA SER A 79 -10.53 17.26 3.00
C SER A 79 -9.14 16.75 3.33
N VAL A 80 -8.84 15.57 2.80
CA VAL A 80 -7.51 14.96 2.83
C VAL A 80 -7.20 14.48 1.41
N GLU A 81 -6.16 15.02 0.82
CA GLU A 81 -5.63 14.60 -0.46
C GLU A 81 -4.18 14.19 -0.27
N SER A 82 -3.76 13.11 -0.90
CA SER A 82 -2.35 12.70 -0.91
C SER A 82 -1.89 12.36 -2.32
N ARG A 83 -0.62 12.63 -2.58
CA ARG A 83 0.10 12.17 -3.76
C ARG A 83 1.26 11.29 -3.30
N VAL A 84 1.34 10.08 -3.84
CA VAL A 84 2.39 9.12 -3.54
C VAL A 84 3.15 8.82 -4.82
N GLU A 85 4.46 8.92 -4.76
CA GLU A 85 5.36 8.67 -5.88
C GLU A 85 6.51 7.79 -5.41
N GLY A 86 6.99 6.90 -6.29
CA GLY A 86 8.12 6.02 -5.99
C GLY A 86 9.02 5.85 -7.20
N ASP A 87 10.32 5.76 -6.94
CA ASP A 87 11.33 5.52 -7.97
C ASP A 87 11.77 4.05 -7.91
N ILE A 88 11.67 3.36 -9.04
CA ILE A 88 12.11 1.97 -9.19
C ILE A 88 12.98 1.84 -10.43
N ASP A 89 14.11 1.15 -10.29
CA ASP A 89 14.99 0.84 -11.40
C ASP A 89 14.74 -0.60 -11.86
N LEU A 90 14.20 -0.75 -13.05
CA LEU A 90 13.79 -2.05 -13.57
C LEU A 90 14.96 -3.02 -13.81
N ARG A 91 16.20 -2.54 -13.89
CA ARG A 91 17.37 -3.40 -14.09
C ARG A 91 17.55 -4.44 -12.99
N GLY A 92 17.13 -4.10 -11.74
CA GLY A 92 17.16 -5.06 -10.63
C GLY A 92 16.18 -6.21 -10.86
N ILE A 93 14.89 -5.92 -10.96
CA ILE A 93 13.83 -6.94 -11.10
C ILE A 93 13.92 -7.73 -12.42
N LEU A 94 14.53 -7.17 -13.46
CA LEU A 94 14.77 -7.86 -14.73
C LEU A 94 16.07 -8.69 -14.73
N GLY A 95 16.81 -8.70 -13.62
CA GLY A 95 18.07 -9.44 -13.51
C GLY A 95 19.19 -8.90 -14.40
N LEU A 96 19.14 -7.63 -14.76
CA LEU A 96 20.14 -6.96 -15.62
C LEU A 96 21.29 -6.37 -14.82
N SER A 97 21.18 -6.26 -13.49
CA SER A 97 22.22 -5.74 -12.61
C SER A 97 22.02 -6.19 -11.17
N ASP A 98 23.00 -6.87 -10.61
CA ASP A 98 23.04 -7.26 -9.19
C ASP A 98 23.38 -6.07 -8.25
N GLN A 99 23.77 -4.93 -8.82
CA GLN A 99 24.06 -3.71 -8.07
C GLN A 99 22.82 -2.82 -7.85
N VAL A 100 21.69 -3.18 -8.45
CA VAL A 100 20.43 -2.45 -8.38
C VAL A 100 19.44 -3.25 -7.53
N ARG A 101 18.84 -2.59 -6.51
CA ARG A 101 17.80 -3.22 -5.70
C ARG A 101 16.54 -3.48 -6.51
N ASN A 102 15.81 -4.55 -6.19
CA ASN A 102 14.58 -4.94 -6.90
C ASN A 102 13.36 -4.08 -6.56
N GLY A 103 13.35 -3.41 -5.42
CA GLY A 103 12.23 -2.57 -4.97
C GLY A 103 12.46 -1.09 -5.20
N PHE A 104 11.55 -0.28 -4.68
CA PHE A 104 11.69 1.18 -4.69
C PHE A 104 13.00 1.64 -4.05
N SER A 105 13.69 2.56 -4.71
CA SER A 105 14.85 3.27 -4.14
C SER A 105 14.41 4.41 -3.23
N GLN A 106 13.26 5.03 -3.53
CA GLN A 106 12.65 6.08 -2.74
C GLN A 106 11.14 6.09 -2.94
N ILE A 107 10.39 6.42 -1.88
CA ILE A 107 8.96 6.74 -1.92
C ILE A 107 8.77 8.12 -1.29
N ARG A 108 7.98 8.96 -1.94
CA ARG A 108 7.62 10.31 -1.48
C ARG A 108 6.12 10.41 -1.34
N VAL A 109 5.67 11.00 -0.23
CA VAL A 109 4.25 11.25 0.03
C VAL A 109 4.07 12.72 0.34
N SER A 110 3.15 13.38 -0.35
CA SER A 110 2.73 14.74 -0.04
C SER A 110 1.24 14.75 0.31
N PHE A 111 0.89 15.56 1.32
CA PHE A 111 -0.48 15.72 1.79
C PHE A 111 -0.97 17.16 1.64
N LYS A 112 -2.26 17.29 1.29
CA LYS A 112 -3.05 18.50 1.47
C LYS A 112 -4.18 18.17 2.42
N VAL A 113 -4.20 18.83 3.60
CA VAL A 113 -5.19 18.57 4.65
C VAL A 113 -5.89 19.88 4.98
N ARG A 114 -7.23 19.84 5.06
CA ARG A 114 -8.05 20.95 5.57
C ARG A 114 -8.96 20.43 6.67
N GLY A 115 -9.21 21.28 7.64
CA GLY A 115 -10.06 20.98 8.78
C GLY A 115 -10.19 22.19 9.71
N ASP A 116 -10.95 22.04 10.78
CA ASP A 116 -11.27 23.08 11.77
C ASP A 116 -10.20 23.28 12.85
N ALA A 117 -8.93 23.04 12.51
CA ALA A 117 -7.81 23.18 13.43
C ALA A 117 -6.68 24.03 12.80
N PRO A 118 -5.79 24.62 13.62
CA PRO A 118 -4.65 25.36 13.12
C PRO A 118 -3.75 24.51 12.23
N PRO A 119 -3.06 25.11 11.24
CA PRO A 119 -2.19 24.37 10.31
C PRO A 119 -1.14 23.47 10.99
N GLU A 120 -0.60 23.89 12.12
CA GLU A 120 0.36 23.10 12.89
C GLU A 120 -0.27 21.83 13.48
N ALA A 121 -1.50 21.92 13.99
CA ALA A 121 -2.24 20.76 14.51
C ALA A 121 -2.56 19.77 13.39
N LEU A 122 -2.91 20.24 12.18
CA LEU A 122 -3.14 19.41 11.01
C LEU A 122 -1.83 18.73 10.54
N ARG A 123 -0.68 19.43 10.59
CA ARG A 123 0.63 18.84 10.33
C ARG A 123 0.94 17.71 11.30
N GLN A 124 0.74 17.93 12.60
CA GLN A 124 0.98 16.92 13.63
C GLN A 124 0.07 15.69 13.49
N LEU A 125 -1.14 15.82 12.91
CA LEU A 125 -1.98 14.67 12.57
C LEU A 125 -1.28 13.79 11.53
N VAL A 126 -0.74 14.38 10.47
CA VAL A 126 -0.03 13.64 9.41
C VAL A 126 1.21 12.96 9.97
N GLU A 127 2.04 13.68 10.73
CA GLU A 127 3.25 13.13 11.35
C GLU A 127 2.93 11.93 12.25
N GLN A 128 1.87 12.03 13.04
CA GLN A 128 1.43 10.94 13.91
C GLN A 128 0.85 9.77 13.10
N ALA A 129 0.14 10.03 12.01
CA ALA A 129 -0.36 8.98 11.11
C ALA A 129 0.80 8.20 10.48
N VAL A 130 1.85 8.89 10.03
CA VAL A 130 3.07 8.26 9.50
C VAL A 130 3.75 7.41 10.58
N ALA A 131 3.94 7.97 11.77
CA ALA A 131 4.64 7.28 12.88
C ALA A 131 3.89 6.03 13.39
N ARG A 132 2.59 5.90 13.11
CA ARG A 132 1.74 4.76 13.54
C ARG A 132 1.26 3.90 12.40
N SER A 133 1.71 4.14 11.17
CA SER A 133 1.29 3.38 10.00
C SER A 133 2.03 2.06 9.91
N ALA A 134 1.30 0.95 9.96
CA ALA A 134 1.87 -0.38 9.77
C ALA A 134 2.52 -0.54 8.39
N VAL A 135 1.90 0.01 7.33
CA VAL A 135 2.46 -0.06 5.97
C VAL A 135 3.73 0.79 5.85
N SER A 136 3.75 1.99 6.46
CA SER A 136 4.96 2.83 6.50
C SER A 136 6.10 2.12 7.25
N ASP A 137 5.80 1.48 8.36
CA ASP A 137 6.77 0.71 9.14
C ASP A 137 7.39 -0.43 8.33
N VAL A 138 6.57 -1.25 7.69
CA VAL A 138 7.03 -2.36 6.83
C VAL A 138 7.90 -1.86 5.68
N LEU A 139 7.55 -0.74 5.06
CA LEU A 139 8.32 -0.17 3.96
C LEU A 139 9.66 0.42 4.41
N ALA A 140 9.70 1.01 5.61
CA ALA A 140 10.91 1.66 6.15
C ALA A 140 11.91 0.64 6.76
N HIS A 141 11.41 -0.43 7.38
CA HIS A 141 12.25 -1.36 8.15
C HIS A 141 12.29 -2.77 7.56
N GLY A 142 11.31 -3.13 6.71
CA GLY A 142 11.14 -4.47 6.19
C GLY A 142 10.58 -5.44 7.21
N VAL A 143 10.23 -6.64 6.74
CA VAL A 143 9.74 -7.75 7.57
C VAL A 143 10.18 -9.06 6.93
N PRO A 144 10.53 -10.10 7.72
CA PRO A 144 10.85 -11.42 7.18
C PRO A 144 9.67 -11.99 6.38
N VAL A 145 9.95 -12.53 5.21
CA VAL A 145 8.96 -13.22 4.38
C VAL A 145 9.44 -14.66 4.18
N SER A 146 8.58 -15.63 4.51
CA SER A 146 8.80 -17.05 4.22
C SER A 146 7.89 -17.49 3.07
N VAL A 147 8.40 -18.39 2.21
CA VAL A 147 7.67 -18.94 1.08
C VAL A 147 7.79 -20.45 1.10
N ASP A 148 6.65 -21.16 1.16
CA ASP A 148 6.57 -22.61 1.02
C ASP A 148 6.04 -22.95 -0.37
N VAL A 149 6.62 -23.97 -1.03
CA VAL A 149 6.26 -24.38 -2.39
C VAL A 149 5.82 -25.84 -2.39
N ALA A 150 4.60 -26.09 -2.84
CA ALA A 150 4.12 -27.44 -3.17
C ALA A 150 4.09 -27.59 -4.69
N THR A 151 4.67 -28.69 -5.19
CA THR A 151 4.63 -29.07 -6.61
C THR A 151 3.90 -30.39 -6.75
N SER A 152 3.12 -30.54 -7.79
CA SER A 152 2.38 -31.78 -8.16
C SER A 152 2.81 -32.24 -9.53
#